data_95b18643b89ce6f9aafc654814c90f20
#
_entry.id   95b18643b89ce6f9aafc654814c90f20
#
_cell.length_a   1.000
_cell.length_b   1.000
_cell.length_c   1.000
_cell.angle_alpha   90.00
_cell.angle_beta   90.00
_cell.angle_gamma   90.00
#
_symmetry.space_group_name_H-M   'P 1'
#
loop_
_entity.id
_entity.type
_entity.pdbx_description
1 polymer ?
#
loop_
_entity_poly.entity_id
_entity_poly.type
_entity_poly.pdbx_seq_one_letter_code
_entity_poly.pdbx_strand_id
1 'polypeptide(L)'
;LTQEEQANVIRAFVKSVDDKLPIIAGITGEGTEVAALEAKRAVAAGASAGLLYPSHGWLRFGYQDGAPQDRYRVVYEESGLPLILFQYPDVTKATYNLKTLLDISAQPGVFAMKNGVRNMRRWDTEIPVIRRERPDLQILSCHDEYLLHTAFDVDGFLVGYGNIAPEPLIEMIKAGKAGDYVKARQLHDRLLPVTKSVYHRGSHMEGTVALKHALVARGILEHATVRSPLLPLENGAEKEIHDAMRAAELGRVG
;
A
#
# COMPACT_ATOMS: atom_id res chain seq x y z
N LEU A 1 -3.16 -14.32 -9.20
CA LEU A 1 -4.37 -14.18 -10.02
C LEU A 1 -4.00 -14.20 -11.50
N THR A 2 -4.85 -14.82 -12.32
CA THR A 2 -4.80 -14.65 -13.77
C THR A 2 -5.26 -13.23 -14.15
N GLN A 3 -5.01 -12.78 -15.39
CA GLN A 3 -5.46 -11.47 -15.87
C GLN A 3 -6.99 -11.33 -15.81
N GLU A 4 -7.71 -12.41 -16.10
CA GLU A 4 -9.18 -12.45 -16.02
C GLU A 4 -9.66 -12.35 -14.57
N GLU A 5 -9.03 -13.08 -13.64
CA GLU A 5 -9.35 -12.98 -12.22
C GLU A 5 -9.10 -11.58 -11.66
N GLN A 6 -8.01 -10.91 -12.07
CA GLN A 6 -7.73 -9.52 -11.68
C GLN A 6 -8.87 -8.59 -12.14
N ALA A 7 -9.27 -8.68 -13.40
CA ALA A 7 -10.36 -7.87 -13.94
C ALA A 7 -11.69 -8.16 -13.23
N ASN A 8 -11.97 -9.42 -12.91
CA ASN A 8 -13.17 -9.82 -12.16
C ASN A 8 -13.18 -9.25 -10.74
N VAL A 9 -12.03 -9.27 -10.05
CA VAL A 9 -11.89 -8.67 -8.71
C VAL A 9 -12.14 -7.17 -8.78
N ILE A 10 -11.54 -6.44 -9.74
CA ILE A 10 -11.78 -5.00 -9.91
C ILE A 10 -13.27 -4.72 -10.12
N ARG A 11 -13.94 -5.41 -11.06
CA ARG A 11 -15.39 -5.24 -11.31
C ARG A 11 -16.23 -5.54 -10.06
N ALA A 12 -15.87 -6.56 -9.28
CA ALA A 12 -16.58 -6.89 -8.06
C ALA A 12 -16.47 -5.76 -7.03
N PHE A 13 -15.28 -5.18 -6.84
CA PHE A 13 -15.09 -4.04 -5.95
C PHE A 13 -15.82 -2.80 -6.45
N VAL A 14 -15.70 -2.44 -7.74
CA VAL A 14 -16.42 -1.31 -8.32
C VAL A 14 -17.92 -1.44 -8.08
N LYS A 15 -18.49 -2.61 -8.34
CA LYS A 15 -19.91 -2.89 -8.06
C LYS A 15 -20.25 -2.77 -6.57
N SER A 16 -19.36 -3.24 -5.68
CA SER A 16 -19.64 -3.27 -4.24
C SER A 16 -19.59 -1.88 -3.59
N VAL A 17 -18.72 -1.00 -4.09
CA VAL A 17 -18.58 0.36 -3.52
C VAL A 17 -19.60 1.35 -4.09
N ASP A 18 -20.26 1.01 -5.20
CA ASP A 18 -21.36 1.80 -5.78
C ASP A 18 -20.96 3.28 -5.92
N ASP A 19 -19.83 3.54 -6.59
CA ASP A 19 -19.20 4.86 -6.81
C ASP A 19 -18.85 5.68 -5.54
N LYS A 20 -19.02 5.10 -4.35
CA LYS A 20 -18.72 5.80 -3.09
C LYS A 20 -17.23 5.91 -2.79
N LEU A 21 -16.42 5.02 -3.37
CA LEU A 21 -14.98 4.97 -3.17
C LEU A 21 -14.24 4.72 -4.49
N PRO A 22 -13.09 5.37 -4.73
CA PRO A 22 -12.26 5.06 -5.88
C PRO A 22 -11.61 3.68 -5.72
N ILE A 23 -11.55 2.91 -6.82
CA ILE A 23 -10.84 1.63 -6.85
C ILE A 23 -9.47 1.82 -7.49
N ILE A 24 -8.43 1.50 -6.74
CA ILE A 24 -7.04 1.58 -7.17
C ILE A 24 -6.56 0.17 -7.54
N ALA A 25 -6.21 -0.04 -8.81
CA ALA A 25 -5.66 -1.30 -9.29
C ALA A 25 -4.14 -1.35 -9.11
N GLY A 26 -3.60 -2.48 -8.62
CA GLY A 26 -2.16 -2.73 -8.69
C GLY A 26 -1.76 -3.06 -10.13
N ILE A 27 -0.78 -2.33 -10.69
CA ILE A 27 -0.23 -2.54 -12.03
C ILE A 27 1.17 -3.11 -11.86
N THR A 28 1.31 -4.41 -12.13
CA THR A 28 2.48 -5.22 -11.76
C THR A 28 3.24 -5.80 -12.95
N GLY A 29 2.76 -5.56 -14.16
CA GLY A 29 3.36 -6.06 -15.40
C GLY A 29 4.86 -5.78 -15.45
N GLU A 30 5.69 -6.80 -15.75
CA GLU A 30 7.15 -6.73 -15.68
C GLU A 30 7.71 -5.76 -16.72
N GLY A 31 7.36 -5.91 -17.98
CA GLY A 31 7.71 -4.97 -19.06
C GLY A 31 6.78 -3.78 -19.09
N THR A 32 7.27 -2.64 -19.57
CA THR A 32 6.47 -1.39 -19.67
C THR A 32 5.21 -1.57 -20.51
N GLU A 33 5.31 -2.24 -21.66
CA GLU A 33 4.14 -2.54 -22.53
C GLU A 33 3.12 -3.46 -21.84
N VAL A 34 3.62 -4.47 -21.10
CA VAL A 34 2.75 -5.38 -20.34
C VAL A 34 2.01 -4.63 -19.24
N ALA A 35 2.70 -3.71 -18.56
CA ALA A 35 2.07 -2.84 -17.56
C ALA A 35 1.02 -1.89 -18.18
N ALA A 36 1.29 -1.35 -19.37
CA ALA A 36 0.33 -0.53 -20.09
C ALA A 36 -0.94 -1.32 -20.49
N LEU A 37 -0.77 -2.55 -20.95
CA LEU A 37 -1.90 -3.46 -21.26
C LEU A 37 -2.68 -3.84 -19.98
N GLU A 38 -1.99 -4.05 -18.86
CA GLU A 38 -2.63 -4.29 -17.55
C GLU A 38 -3.44 -3.07 -17.11
N ALA A 39 -2.89 -1.87 -17.25
CA ALA A 39 -3.57 -0.62 -16.94
C ALA A 39 -4.82 -0.40 -17.82
N LYS A 40 -4.74 -0.67 -19.13
CA LYS A 40 -5.92 -0.64 -20.03
C LYS A 40 -7.02 -1.59 -19.57
N ARG A 41 -6.66 -2.82 -19.15
CA ARG A 41 -7.64 -3.77 -18.60
C ARG A 41 -8.25 -3.30 -17.28
N ALA A 42 -7.45 -2.65 -16.43
CA ALA A 42 -7.93 -2.07 -15.17
C ALA A 42 -8.95 -0.95 -15.44
N VAL A 43 -8.67 -0.06 -16.40
CA VAL A 43 -9.63 0.97 -16.85
C VAL A 43 -10.93 0.32 -17.36
N ALA A 44 -10.83 -0.67 -18.25
CA ALA A 44 -12.00 -1.38 -18.78
C ALA A 44 -12.79 -2.13 -17.69
N ALA A 45 -12.17 -2.47 -16.56
CA ALA A 45 -12.83 -3.07 -15.40
C ALA A 45 -13.40 -2.04 -14.42
N GLY A 46 -13.17 -0.72 -14.62
CA GLY A 46 -13.71 0.36 -13.82
C GLY A 46 -12.77 0.90 -12.73
N ALA A 47 -11.45 0.59 -12.78
CA ALA A 47 -10.50 1.18 -11.86
C ALA A 47 -10.39 2.70 -12.06
N SER A 48 -10.31 3.45 -10.96
CA SER A 48 -10.19 4.91 -10.93
C SER A 48 -8.73 5.37 -11.02
N ALA A 49 -7.79 4.55 -10.55
CA ALA A 49 -6.35 4.81 -10.59
C ALA A 49 -5.54 3.51 -10.56
N GLY A 50 -4.25 3.60 -10.87
CA GLY A 50 -3.31 2.50 -10.82
C GLY A 50 -2.15 2.77 -9.85
N LEU A 51 -1.83 1.82 -8.98
CA LEU A 51 -0.57 1.81 -8.25
C LEU A 51 0.45 1.09 -9.15
N LEU A 52 1.35 1.86 -9.78
CA LEU A 52 2.33 1.30 -10.70
C LEU A 52 3.57 0.82 -9.95
N TYR A 53 3.79 -0.49 -10.02
CA TYR A 53 4.96 -1.14 -9.42
C TYR A 53 6.19 -0.98 -10.31
N PRO A 54 7.40 -0.87 -9.71
CA PRO A 54 8.63 -1.04 -10.47
C PRO A 54 8.69 -2.46 -11.05
N SER A 55 9.44 -2.65 -12.14
CA SER A 55 9.75 -3.98 -12.64
C SER A 55 10.44 -4.82 -11.57
N HIS A 56 10.06 -6.10 -11.42
CA HIS A 56 10.66 -7.00 -10.43
C HIS A 56 12.16 -7.22 -10.67
N GLY A 57 12.59 -7.18 -11.93
CA GLY A 57 14.02 -7.24 -12.26
C GLY A 57 14.81 -6.10 -11.60
N TRP A 58 14.20 -4.92 -11.46
CA TRP A 58 14.86 -3.79 -10.80
C TRP A 58 15.11 -4.01 -9.31
N LEU A 59 14.28 -4.79 -8.63
CA LEU A 59 14.47 -5.08 -7.20
C LEU A 59 15.85 -5.71 -6.93
N ARG A 60 16.33 -6.52 -7.87
CA ARG A 60 17.60 -7.24 -7.76
C ARG A 60 18.75 -6.56 -8.51
N PHE A 61 18.50 -6.09 -9.73
CA PHE A 61 19.56 -5.65 -10.65
C PHE A 61 19.66 -4.12 -10.77
N GLY A 62 18.67 -3.36 -10.31
CA GLY A 62 18.58 -1.92 -10.52
C GLY A 62 17.99 -1.57 -11.88
N TYR A 63 17.98 -0.29 -12.20
CA TYR A 63 17.41 0.26 -13.43
C TYR A 63 18.41 1.22 -14.09
N GLN A 64 18.24 1.45 -15.39
CA GLN A 64 18.97 2.49 -16.11
C GLN A 64 18.30 3.86 -15.87
N ASP A 65 19.10 4.91 -15.86
CA ASP A 65 18.59 6.28 -15.75
C ASP A 65 17.59 6.57 -16.88
N GLY A 66 16.46 7.17 -16.52
CA GLY A 66 15.34 7.44 -17.43
C GLY A 66 14.33 6.29 -17.56
N ALA A 67 14.69 5.05 -17.29
CA ALA A 67 13.78 3.92 -17.42
C ALA A 67 12.54 4.00 -16.52
N PRO A 68 12.63 4.43 -15.24
CA PRO A 68 11.45 4.65 -14.43
C PRO A 68 10.54 5.73 -15.01
N GLN A 69 11.09 6.87 -15.43
CA GLN A 69 10.35 7.97 -16.00
C GLN A 69 9.59 7.52 -17.26
N ASP A 70 10.27 6.80 -18.16
CA ASP A 70 9.66 6.26 -19.39
C ASP A 70 8.51 5.30 -19.08
N ARG A 71 8.69 4.42 -18.06
CA ARG A 71 7.64 3.49 -17.63
C ARG A 71 6.36 4.20 -17.21
N TYR A 72 6.46 5.24 -16.37
CA TYR A 72 5.28 6.02 -15.93
C TYR A 72 4.64 6.76 -17.11
N ARG A 73 5.45 7.38 -17.95
CA ARG A 73 4.97 8.08 -19.15
C ARG A 73 4.18 7.15 -20.09
N VAL A 74 4.79 6.03 -20.50
CA VAL A 74 4.17 5.09 -21.45
C VAL A 74 2.90 4.48 -20.88
N VAL A 75 2.91 4.03 -19.61
CA VAL A 75 1.71 3.44 -19.01
C VAL A 75 0.57 4.43 -18.96
N TYR A 76 0.84 5.71 -18.62
CA TYR A 76 -0.20 6.73 -18.60
C TYR A 76 -0.68 7.09 -20.03
N GLU A 77 0.23 7.36 -20.98
CA GLU A 77 -0.12 7.70 -22.36
C GLU A 77 -0.97 6.62 -23.03
N GLU A 78 -0.66 5.35 -22.80
CA GLU A 78 -1.35 4.23 -23.41
C GLU A 78 -2.70 3.90 -22.75
N SER A 79 -2.86 4.15 -21.46
CA SER A 79 -4.06 3.72 -20.72
C SER A 79 -4.99 4.87 -20.30
N GLY A 80 -4.47 6.07 -20.16
CA GLY A 80 -5.18 7.21 -19.55
C GLY A 80 -5.44 7.03 -18.05
N LEU A 81 -4.95 5.96 -17.43
CA LEU A 81 -5.19 5.66 -16.02
C LEU A 81 -4.33 6.57 -15.12
N PRO A 82 -4.92 7.39 -14.23
CA PRO A 82 -4.15 8.14 -13.24
C PRO A 82 -3.28 7.21 -12.39
N LEU A 83 -2.04 7.61 -12.10
CA LEU A 83 -1.05 6.74 -11.48
C LEU A 83 -0.63 7.21 -10.09
N ILE A 84 -0.46 6.26 -9.20
CA ILE A 84 0.22 6.39 -7.92
C ILE A 84 1.65 5.85 -8.12
N LEU A 85 2.63 6.69 -7.88
CA LEU A 85 4.05 6.32 -7.87
C LEU A 85 4.33 5.43 -6.65
N PHE A 86 4.99 4.27 -6.86
CA PHE A 86 5.41 3.43 -5.75
C PHE A 86 6.93 3.54 -5.51
N GLN A 87 7.30 4.28 -4.47
CA GLN A 87 8.66 4.33 -3.95
C GLN A 87 8.93 3.08 -3.12
N TYR A 88 9.77 2.19 -3.63
CA TYR A 88 10.12 0.95 -2.96
C TYR A 88 11.11 1.17 -1.80
N PRO A 89 11.16 0.21 -0.84
CA PRO A 89 12.12 0.24 0.25
C PRO A 89 13.57 0.36 -0.24
N ASP A 90 14.38 1.11 0.49
CA ASP A 90 15.78 1.38 0.18
C ASP A 90 16.72 0.16 0.31
N VAL A 91 16.23 -0.95 0.87
CA VAL A 91 16.91 -2.25 0.82
C VAL A 91 16.87 -2.91 -0.56
N THR A 92 16.07 -2.39 -1.49
CA THR A 92 15.98 -2.88 -2.87
C THR A 92 16.67 -1.94 -3.83
N LYS A 93 17.13 -2.46 -4.99
CA LYS A 93 17.70 -1.62 -6.04
C LYS A 93 16.65 -0.91 -6.91
N ALA A 94 15.37 -1.12 -6.63
CA ALA A 94 14.25 -0.41 -7.26
C ALA A 94 13.85 0.87 -6.54
N THR A 95 14.51 1.22 -5.44
CA THR A 95 14.29 2.51 -4.77
C THR A 95 14.77 3.66 -5.66
N TYR A 96 13.94 4.67 -5.85
CA TYR A 96 14.28 5.85 -6.64
C TYR A 96 15.06 6.85 -5.79
N ASN A 97 16.02 7.57 -6.38
CA ASN A 97 16.61 8.74 -5.78
C ASN A 97 15.66 9.95 -5.86
N LEU A 98 15.93 10.99 -5.09
CA LEU A 98 15.06 12.17 -5.02
C LEU A 98 14.81 12.82 -6.39
N LYS A 99 15.84 12.91 -7.25
CA LYS A 99 15.69 13.48 -8.60
C LYS A 99 14.71 12.65 -9.42
N THR A 100 14.85 11.34 -9.45
CA THR A 100 13.95 10.43 -10.17
C THR A 100 12.52 10.52 -9.62
N LEU A 101 12.34 10.63 -8.29
CA LEU A 101 11.03 10.82 -7.67
C LEU A 101 10.36 12.12 -8.16
N LEU A 102 11.09 13.23 -8.16
CA LEU A 102 10.58 14.51 -8.62
C LEU A 102 10.23 14.47 -10.12
N ASP A 103 11.12 13.89 -10.94
CA ASP A 103 10.89 13.76 -12.38
C ASP A 103 9.63 12.94 -12.68
N ILE A 104 9.43 11.80 -12.01
CA ILE A 104 8.23 10.97 -12.19
C ILE A 104 6.99 11.71 -11.68
N SER A 105 7.07 12.30 -10.49
CA SER A 105 5.93 12.97 -9.89
C SER A 105 5.48 14.21 -10.68
N ALA A 106 6.35 14.79 -11.52
CA ALA A 106 6.02 15.91 -12.40
C ALA A 106 5.30 15.50 -13.69
N GLN A 107 5.19 14.19 -13.97
CA GLN A 107 4.57 13.72 -15.21
C GLN A 107 3.05 13.82 -15.16
N PRO A 108 2.40 14.06 -16.32
CA PRO A 108 0.95 14.00 -16.41
C PRO A 108 0.39 12.69 -15.87
N GLY A 109 -0.71 12.76 -15.13
CA GLY A 109 -1.39 11.60 -14.56
C GLY A 109 -0.81 11.07 -13.25
N VAL A 110 0.39 11.47 -12.84
CA VAL A 110 0.93 11.08 -11.52
C VAL A 110 0.45 12.07 -10.46
N PHE A 111 -0.42 11.63 -9.56
CA PHE A 111 -1.07 12.49 -8.56
C PHE A 111 -0.73 12.13 -7.11
N ALA A 112 -0.17 10.96 -6.88
CA ALA A 112 0.17 10.48 -5.54
C ALA A 112 1.44 9.62 -5.55
N MET A 113 2.02 9.47 -4.38
CA MET A 113 3.14 8.57 -4.11
C MET A 113 2.81 7.66 -2.92
N LYS A 114 2.96 6.35 -3.10
CA LYS A 114 3.06 5.39 -2.00
C LYS A 114 4.52 5.27 -1.59
N ASN A 115 4.86 5.74 -0.39
CA ASN A 115 6.25 5.74 0.08
C ASN A 115 6.54 4.54 0.99
N GLY A 116 7.46 3.68 0.55
CA GLY A 116 7.92 2.48 1.26
C GLY A 116 9.33 2.61 1.86
N VAL A 117 9.93 3.80 1.85
CA VAL A 117 11.26 4.03 2.44
C VAL A 117 11.19 3.85 3.96
N ARG A 118 12.01 2.94 4.50
CA ARG A 118 12.08 2.67 5.95
C ARG A 118 13.28 3.33 6.63
N ASN A 119 14.13 3.98 5.87
CA ASN A 119 15.23 4.79 6.37
C ASN A 119 14.69 6.18 6.76
N MET A 120 14.49 6.43 8.04
CA MET A 120 13.96 7.70 8.54
C MET A 120 14.83 8.90 8.20
N ARG A 121 16.14 8.74 8.07
CA ARG A 121 17.02 9.81 7.58
C ARG A 121 16.64 10.26 6.16
N ARG A 122 16.33 9.31 5.27
CA ARG A 122 15.84 9.65 3.93
C ARG A 122 14.46 10.29 4.01
N TRP A 123 13.59 9.76 4.86
CA TRP A 123 12.26 10.31 5.10
C TRP A 123 12.34 11.79 5.47
N ASP A 124 13.12 12.12 6.51
CA ASP A 124 13.29 13.47 7.02
C ASP A 124 13.92 14.44 6.00
N THR A 125 14.73 13.93 5.08
CA THR A 125 15.39 14.77 4.06
C THR A 125 14.60 14.88 2.76
N GLU A 126 13.92 13.83 2.33
CA GLU A 126 13.20 13.79 1.04
C GLU A 126 11.79 14.37 1.11
N ILE A 127 11.01 14.05 2.16
CA ILE A 127 9.62 14.50 2.27
C ILE A 127 9.47 16.02 2.26
N PRO A 128 10.24 16.82 3.02
CA PRO A 128 10.15 18.28 2.96
C PRO A 128 10.46 18.86 1.57
N VAL A 129 11.40 18.24 0.85
CA VAL A 129 11.72 18.66 -0.53
C VAL A 129 10.56 18.33 -1.48
N ILE A 130 10.03 17.12 -1.40
CA ILE A 130 8.88 16.72 -2.23
C ILE A 130 7.68 17.62 -1.95
N ARG A 131 7.37 17.92 -0.70
CA ARG A 131 6.28 18.82 -0.33
C ARG A 131 6.44 20.24 -0.90
N ARG A 132 7.68 20.75 -0.94
CA ARG A 132 7.99 22.07 -1.50
C ARG A 132 7.88 22.09 -3.02
N GLU A 133 8.49 21.10 -3.69
CA GLU A 133 8.55 21.03 -5.17
C GLU A 133 7.25 20.53 -5.80
N ARG A 134 6.49 19.71 -5.08
CA ARG A 134 5.24 19.10 -5.52
C ARG A 134 4.16 19.18 -4.43
N PRO A 135 3.67 20.38 -4.10
CA PRO A 135 2.67 20.60 -3.05
C PRO A 135 1.32 19.92 -3.36
N ASP A 136 1.04 19.61 -4.61
CA ASP A 136 -0.14 18.93 -5.11
C ASP A 136 -0.06 17.39 -5.00
N LEU A 137 1.16 16.83 -4.81
CA LEU A 137 1.35 15.38 -4.74
C LEU A 137 0.86 14.82 -3.40
N GLN A 138 -0.07 13.88 -3.44
CA GLN A 138 -0.51 13.16 -2.23
C GLN A 138 0.56 12.15 -1.81
N ILE A 139 0.97 12.17 -0.55
CA ILE A 139 1.94 11.22 0.00
C ILE A 139 1.22 10.21 0.88
N LEU A 140 1.34 8.92 0.53
CA LEU A 140 0.71 7.81 1.23
C LEU A 140 1.79 6.95 1.89
N SER A 141 1.68 6.69 3.19
CA SER A 141 2.56 5.75 3.87
C SER A 141 2.24 4.30 3.48
N CYS A 142 3.30 3.49 3.38
CA CYS A 142 3.24 2.04 3.11
C CYS A 142 3.63 1.21 4.35
N HIS A 143 3.71 1.86 5.52
CA HIS A 143 4.34 1.26 6.70
C HIS A 143 3.30 0.74 7.69
N ASP A 144 2.84 -0.51 7.51
CA ASP A 144 1.98 -1.20 8.48
C ASP A 144 2.61 -1.24 9.89
N GLU A 145 3.93 -1.38 9.95
CA GLU A 145 4.71 -1.48 11.19
C GLU A 145 5.08 -0.14 11.83
N TYR A 146 4.97 0.98 11.08
CA TYR A 146 5.42 2.32 11.53
C TYR A 146 4.34 3.40 11.35
N LEU A 147 3.08 3.08 11.58
CA LEU A 147 1.95 3.99 11.39
C LEU A 147 2.13 5.33 12.12
N LEU A 148 2.46 5.29 13.43
CA LEU A 148 2.68 6.50 14.23
C LEU A 148 3.80 7.38 13.66
N HIS A 149 4.92 6.76 13.26
CA HIS A 149 6.12 7.48 12.83
C HIS A 149 5.91 8.25 11.52
N THR A 150 4.95 7.83 10.70
CA THR A 150 4.68 8.46 9.40
C THR A 150 3.40 9.30 9.38
N ALA A 151 2.54 9.17 10.39
CA ALA A 151 1.21 9.82 10.42
C ALA A 151 1.24 11.35 10.35
N PHE A 152 2.35 11.97 10.75
CA PHE A 152 2.51 13.43 10.80
C PHE A 152 2.95 14.05 9.46
N ASP A 153 3.48 13.22 8.53
CA ASP A 153 4.07 13.68 7.28
C ASP A 153 3.26 13.30 6.04
N VAL A 154 2.21 12.49 6.19
CA VAL A 154 1.49 11.91 5.05
C VAL A 154 0.04 12.40 4.96
N ASP A 155 -0.53 12.26 3.77
CA ASP A 155 -1.93 12.58 3.50
C ASP A 155 -2.85 11.40 3.81
N GLY A 156 -2.31 10.18 3.81
CA GLY A 156 -3.03 8.95 4.08
C GLY A 156 -2.14 7.73 4.24
N PHE A 157 -2.76 6.60 4.52
CA PHE A 157 -2.13 5.29 4.56
C PHE A 157 -2.62 4.40 3.40
N LEU A 158 -1.70 3.76 2.69
CA LEU A 158 -2.01 2.70 1.71
C LEU A 158 -1.35 1.42 2.19
N VAL A 159 -2.00 0.77 3.15
CA VAL A 159 -1.47 -0.31 3.99
C VAL A 159 -2.45 -1.47 4.12
N GLY A 160 -1.95 -2.66 4.42
CA GLY A 160 -2.76 -3.84 4.69
C GLY A 160 -3.67 -3.68 5.92
N TYR A 161 -3.24 -2.91 6.89
CA TYR A 161 -3.98 -2.59 8.11
C TYR A 161 -5.38 -2.01 7.85
N GLY A 162 -5.57 -1.29 6.74
CA GLY A 162 -6.86 -0.75 6.34
C GLY A 162 -7.96 -1.80 6.18
N ASN A 163 -7.60 -3.06 5.96
CA ASN A 163 -8.57 -4.16 5.86
C ASN A 163 -9.14 -4.58 7.22
N ILE A 164 -8.40 -4.38 8.30
CA ILE A 164 -8.75 -4.90 9.63
C ILE A 164 -9.09 -3.82 10.65
N ALA A 165 -8.58 -2.60 10.46
CA ALA A 165 -8.74 -1.51 11.42
C ALA A 165 -8.83 -0.13 10.72
N PRO A 166 -9.75 0.09 9.75
CA PRO A 166 -9.82 1.34 9.01
C PRO A 166 -10.13 2.54 9.92
N GLU A 167 -11.02 2.39 10.91
CA GLU A 167 -11.43 3.48 11.78
C GLU A 167 -10.27 4.05 12.61
N PRO A 168 -9.48 3.24 13.36
CA PRO A 168 -8.31 3.75 14.08
C PRO A 168 -7.26 4.39 13.16
N LEU A 169 -7.11 3.90 11.93
CA LEU A 169 -6.18 4.51 10.96
C LEU A 169 -6.64 5.90 10.53
N ILE A 170 -7.92 6.07 10.26
CA ILE A 170 -8.52 7.38 9.92
C ILE A 170 -8.32 8.35 11.10
N GLU A 171 -8.55 7.91 12.33
CA GLU A 171 -8.30 8.72 13.53
C GLU A 171 -6.82 9.08 13.67
N MET A 172 -5.91 8.16 13.38
CA MET A 172 -4.47 8.40 13.47
C MET A 172 -4.01 9.46 12.43
N ILE A 173 -4.49 9.40 11.19
CA ILE A 173 -4.21 10.43 10.18
C ILE A 173 -4.78 11.78 10.62
N LYS A 174 -5.99 11.83 11.17
CA LYS A 174 -6.57 13.07 11.70
C LYS A 174 -5.74 13.66 12.83
N ALA A 175 -5.28 12.81 13.76
CA ALA A 175 -4.39 13.21 14.85
C ALA A 175 -3.05 13.73 14.31
N GLY A 176 -2.45 13.04 13.34
CA GLY A 176 -1.22 13.48 12.67
C GLY A 176 -1.37 14.86 12.03
N LYS A 177 -2.42 15.07 11.23
CA LYS A 177 -2.71 16.37 10.59
C LYS A 177 -2.99 17.50 11.59
N ALA A 178 -3.53 17.16 12.76
CA ALA A 178 -3.77 18.12 13.85
C ALA A 178 -2.54 18.35 14.76
N GLY A 179 -1.43 17.61 14.56
CA GLY A 179 -0.28 17.66 15.46
C GLY A 179 -0.54 17.02 16.83
N ASP A 180 -1.61 16.24 16.97
CA ASP A 180 -1.99 15.59 18.23
C ASP A 180 -1.23 14.27 18.42
N TYR A 181 0.02 14.40 18.90
CA TYR A 181 0.87 13.27 19.20
C TYR A 181 0.29 12.35 20.29
N VAL A 182 -0.38 12.91 21.28
CA VAL A 182 -0.93 12.12 22.39
C VAL A 182 -2.00 11.15 21.90
N LYS A 183 -2.94 11.65 21.10
CA LYS A 183 -3.98 10.81 20.48
C LYS A 183 -3.39 9.78 19.52
N ALA A 184 -2.46 10.20 18.66
CA ALA A 184 -1.80 9.29 17.73
C ALA A 184 -1.05 8.17 18.47
N ARG A 185 -0.37 8.50 19.58
CA ARG A 185 0.33 7.52 20.42
C ARG A 185 -0.62 6.55 21.11
N GLN A 186 -1.75 7.01 21.63
CA GLN A 186 -2.77 6.14 22.21
C GLN A 186 -3.31 5.13 21.20
N LEU A 187 -3.57 5.57 19.95
CA LEU A 187 -4.00 4.69 18.87
C LEU A 187 -2.93 3.67 18.50
N HIS A 188 -1.67 4.10 18.43
CA HIS A 188 -0.54 3.22 18.17
C HIS A 188 -0.42 2.13 19.26
N ASP A 189 -0.43 2.52 20.52
CA ASP A 189 -0.27 1.59 21.64
C ASP A 189 -1.41 0.56 21.68
N ARG A 190 -2.64 0.99 21.37
CA ARG A 190 -3.80 0.11 21.19
C ARG A 190 -3.60 -0.90 20.08
N LEU A 191 -3.07 -0.48 18.92
CA LEU A 191 -2.86 -1.34 17.75
C LEU A 191 -1.59 -2.19 17.84
N LEU A 192 -0.64 -1.87 18.71
CA LEU A 192 0.67 -2.52 18.77
C LEU A 192 0.62 -4.06 18.93
N PRO A 193 -0.30 -4.66 19.72
CA PRO A 193 -0.43 -6.13 19.76
C PRO A 193 -0.71 -6.73 18.38
N VAL A 194 -1.57 -6.10 17.59
CA VAL A 194 -1.90 -6.56 16.23
C VAL A 194 -0.73 -6.35 15.28
N THR A 195 -0.02 -5.21 15.39
CA THR A 195 1.20 -4.97 14.61
C THR A 195 2.21 -6.09 14.84
N LYS A 196 2.42 -6.50 16.09
CA LYS A 196 3.35 -7.58 16.44
C LYS A 196 2.91 -8.93 15.89
N SER A 197 1.63 -9.29 16.05
CA SER A 197 1.13 -10.62 15.67
C SER A 197 0.92 -10.78 14.16
N VAL A 198 0.67 -9.68 13.43
CA VAL A 198 0.39 -9.71 11.99
C VAL A 198 1.60 -9.30 11.15
N TYR A 199 2.31 -8.22 11.52
CA TYR A 199 3.34 -7.62 10.64
C TYR A 199 4.78 -7.86 11.09
N HIS A 200 5.04 -8.20 12.38
CA HIS A 200 6.38 -8.59 12.84
C HIS A 200 6.63 -10.09 12.70
N ARG A 201 6.15 -10.70 11.62
CA ARG A 201 6.42 -12.09 11.26
C ARG A 201 7.79 -12.24 10.58
N GLY A 202 8.24 -13.48 10.36
CA GLY A 202 9.52 -13.78 9.72
C GLY A 202 9.65 -13.23 8.29
N SER A 203 8.52 -13.04 7.59
CA SER A 203 8.48 -12.43 6.28
C SER A 203 7.20 -11.62 6.05
N HIS A 204 7.23 -10.68 5.10
CA HIS A 204 6.01 -9.97 4.66
C HIS A 204 4.96 -10.92 4.05
N MET A 205 5.39 -12.07 3.52
CA MET A 205 4.46 -13.07 2.98
C MET A 205 3.67 -13.75 4.09
N GLU A 206 4.30 -14.05 5.22
CA GLU A 206 3.61 -14.53 6.42
C GLU A 206 2.64 -13.48 6.98
N GLY A 207 3.02 -12.20 6.95
CA GLY A 207 2.13 -11.08 7.30
C GLY A 207 0.87 -11.05 6.46
N THR A 208 0.95 -11.37 5.16
CA THR A 208 -0.22 -11.48 4.27
C THR A 208 -1.17 -12.60 4.70
N VAL A 209 -0.62 -13.75 5.14
CA VAL A 209 -1.42 -14.86 5.65
C VAL A 209 -2.04 -14.50 7.00
N ALA A 210 -1.26 -13.89 7.90
CA ALA A 210 -1.70 -13.43 9.21
C ALA A 210 -2.85 -12.40 9.10
N LEU A 211 -2.79 -11.51 8.10
CA LEU A 211 -3.86 -10.55 7.82
C LEU A 211 -5.20 -11.25 7.52
N LYS A 212 -5.19 -12.38 6.80
CA LYS A 212 -6.40 -13.16 6.56
C LYS A 212 -6.98 -13.78 7.84
N HIS A 213 -6.12 -14.26 8.75
CA HIS A 213 -6.57 -14.72 10.07
C HIS A 213 -7.19 -13.57 10.90
N ALA A 214 -6.62 -12.37 10.82
CA ALA A 214 -7.22 -11.19 11.44
C ALA A 214 -8.59 -10.83 10.84
N LEU A 215 -8.77 -10.97 9.51
CA LEU A 215 -10.08 -10.81 8.86
C LEU A 215 -11.09 -11.87 9.29
N VAL A 216 -10.66 -13.11 9.54
CA VAL A 216 -11.51 -14.16 10.12
C VAL A 216 -11.91 -13.79 11.55
N ALA A 217 -10.98 -13.29 12.37
CA ALA A 217 -11.28 -12.80 13.72
C ALA A 217 -12.32 -11.67 13.72
N ARG A 218 -12.27 -10.79 12.69
CA ARG A 218 -13.26 -9.72 12.44
C ARG A 218 -14.61 -10.24 11.93
N GLY A 219 -14.70 -11.50 11.53
CA GLY A 219 -15.91 -12.06 10.89
C GLY A 219 -16.12 -11.59 9.43
N ILE A 220 -15.12 -10.96 8.82
CA ILE A 220 -15.16 -10.48 7.43
C ILE A 220 -14.91 -11.64 6.45
N LEU A 221 -14.04 -12.56 6.80
CA LEU A 221 -13.80 -13.79 6.06
C LEU A 221 -14.21 -15.01 6.89
N GLU A 222 -14.70 -16.03 6.20
CA GLU A 222 -15.02 -17.34 6.80
C GLU A 222 -13.75 -18.16 7.03
N HIS A 223 -12.80 -18.10 6.10
CA HIS A 223 -11.56 -18.87 6.10
C HIS A 223 -10.33 -18.03 5.72
N ALA A 224 -9.18 -18.34 6.33
CA ALA A 224 -7.89 -17.72 6.01
C ALA A 224 -7.12 -18.44 4.89
N THR A 225 -7.82 -19.09 3.97
CA THR A 225 -7.22 -19.84 2.87
C THR A 225 -6.35 -18.97 1.98
N VAL A 226 -5.18 -19.48 1.62
CA VAL A 226 -4.22 -18.84 0.72
C VAL A 226 -3.89 -19.74 -0.46
N ARG A 227 -3.43 -19.15 -1.57
CA ARG A 227 -2.92 -19.87 -2.75
C ARG A 227 -1.41 -20.03 -2.65
N SER A 228 -0.89 -21.13 -3.19
CA SER A 228 0.55 -21.28 -3.43
C SER A 228 1.12 -20.07 -4.20
N PRO A 229 2.33 -19.59 -3.87
CA PRO A 229 3.33 -20.20 -2.98
C PRO A 229 3.17 -19.85 -1.50
N LEU A 230 2.10 -19.17 -1.08
CA LEU A 230 1.84 -18.93 0.34
C LEU A 230 1.51 -20.24 1.05
N LEU A 231 1.99 -20.38 2.27
CA LEU A 231 1.74 -21.52 3.14
C LEU A 231 0.90 -21.08 4.35
N PRO A 232 0.14 -21.99 4.99
CA PRO A 232 -0.47 -21.74 6.27
C PRO A 232 0.55 -21.29 7.32
N LEU A 233 0.13 -20.52 8.31
CA LEU A 233 0.97 -20.15 9.44
C LEU A 233 1.24 -21.37 10.35
N GLU A 234 2.25 -21.25 11.18
CA GLU A 234 2.59 -22.22 12.20
C GLU A 234 1.46 -22.44 13.22
N ASN A 235 1.49 -23.58 13.90
CA ASN A 235 0.53 -23.92 14.95
C ASN A 235 0.55 -22.86 16.08
N GLY A 236 -0.63 -22.38 16.47
CA GLY A 236 -0.78 -21.38 17.53
C GLY A 236 -0.84 -19.93 17.04
N ALA A 237 -0.38 -19.62 15.82
CA ALA A 237 -0.41 -18.29 15.27
C ALA A 237 -1.84 -17.70 15.15
N GLU A 238 -2.82 -18.54 14.82
CA GLU A 238 -4.22 -18.12 14.78
C GLU A 238 -4.70 -17.61 16.14
N LYS A 239 -4.43 -18.38 17.21
CA LYS A 239 -4.79 -17.98 18.58
C LYS A 239 -4.12 -16.67 18.97
N GLU A 240 -2.81 -16.53 18.69
CA GLU A 240 -2.03 -15.32 18.94
C GLU A 240 -2.68 -14.10 18.27
N ILE A 241 -3.05 -14.22 16.98
CA ILE A 241 -3.68 -13.14 16.22
C ILE A 241 -5.04 -12.79 16.81
N HIS A 242 -5.88 -13.78 17.13
CA HIS A 242 -7.20 -13.55 17.72
C HIS A 242 -7.09 -12.88 19.11
N ASP A 243 -6.11 -13.26 19.91
CA ASP A 243 -5.86 -12.62 21.21
C ASP A 243 -5.41 -11.16 21.03
N ALA A 244 -4.54 -10.90 20.07
CA ALA A 244 -4.08 -9.54 19.74
C ALA A 244 -5.22 -8.65 19.23
N MET A 245 -6.12 -9.19 18.37
CA MET A 245 -7.29 -8.47 17.87
C MET A 245 -8.23 -8.09 19.03
N ARG A 246 -8.47 -8.99 19.97
CA ARG A 246 -9.26 -8.68 21.17
C ARG A 246 -8.59 -7.63 22.05
N ALA A 247 -7.28 -7.74 22.29
CA ALA A 247 -6.53 -6.77 23.08
C ALA A 247 -6.56 -5.36 22.45
N ALA A 248 -6.62 -5.26 21.14
CA ALA A 248 -6.76 -4.00 20.40
C ALA A 248 -8.22 -3.53 20.26
N GLU A 249 -9.19 -4.21 20.89
CA GLU A 249 -10.63 -3.91 20.79
C GLU A 249 -11.15 -3.93 19.34
N LEU A 250 -10.57 -4.79 18.51
CA LEU A 250 -10.99 -5.03 17.14
C LEU A 250 -11.88 -6.28 17.08
N GLY A 251 -13.07 -6.16 17.61
CA GLY A 251 -14.08 -7.22 17.61
C GLY A 251 -14.70 -7.52 16.24
N ARG A 252 -15.63 -8.47 16.19
CA ARG A 252 -16.39 -8.77 14.97
C ARG A 252 -17.13 -7.52 14.47
N VAL A 253 -17.15 -7.35 13.16
CA VAL A 253 -18.04 -6.38 12.50
C VAL A 253 -19.42 -6.98 12.48
N GLY A 254 -20.40 -6.24 12.95
CA GLY A 254 -21.82 -6.65 12.98
C GLY A 254 -22.47 -6.58 11.62
#